data_e2157232fb33a81651ee18b6e190c3e1
#
_entry.id   e2157232fb33a81651ee18b6e190c3e1
#
_cell.length_a   1.000
_cell.length_b   1.000
_cell.length_c   1.000
_cell.angle_alpha   90.00
_cell.angle_beta   90.00
_cell.angle_gamma   90.00
#
_symmetry.space_group_name_H-M   'P 1'
#
loop_
_entity.id
_entity.type
_entity.pdbx_description
1 polymer ?
#
loop_
_entity_poly.entity_id
_entity_poly.type
_entity_poly.pdbx_seq_one_letter_code
_entity_poly.pdbx_strand_id
1 'polypeptide(L)'
;MTELEFHIRQTRHLIDNQPEVISLSRIELSDDGAGGQAAGEPTDLGPQTVRIIGILGTPRRMTPDGREVIVNKSVLGMPDLDIAVGDTFPLAGYDYEVVMVSREPTWRTIAEAAEHA
;
A
#
# COMPACT_ATOMS: atom_id res chain seq x y z
N MET A 1 18.27 4.26 -23.85
CA MET A 1 17.30 4.21 -22.74
C MET A 1 15.90 4.18 -23.34
N THR A 2 15.07 3.23 -22.94
CA THR A 2 13.68 3.19 -23.34
C THR A 2 12.86 4.22 -22.55
N GLU A 3 11.69 4.53 -23.05
CA GLU A 3 10.75 5.42 -22.34
C GLU A 3 10.38 4.83 -20.97
N LEU A 4 10.16 3.51 -20.91
CA LEU A 4 9.85 2.83 -19.65
C LEU A 4 11.00 2.96 -18.65
N GLU A 5 12.24 2.74 -19.08
CA GLU A 5 13.41 2.90 -18.21
C GLU A 5 13.54 4.32 -17.69
N PHE A 6 13.26 5.31 -18.53
CA PHE A 6 13.28 6.71 -18.12
C PHE A 6 12.25 6.97 -17.01
N HIS A 7 11.02 6.49 -17.18
CA HIS A 7 9.96 6.70 -16.18
C HIS A 7 10.24 5.94 -14.88
N ILE A 8 10.81 4.75 -14.95
CA ILE A 8 11.20 4.01 -13.74
C ILE A 8 12.28 4.79 -12.99
N ARG A 9 13.25 5.35 -13.70
CA ARG A 9 14.31 6.16 -13.09
C ARG A 9 13.73 7.43 -12.45
N GLN A 10 12.75 8.07 -13.07
CA GLN A 10 12.07 9.22 -12.51
C GLN A 10 11.32 8.86 -11.22
N THR A 11 10.65 7.72 -11.21
CA THR A 11 9.95 7.22 -10.02
C THR A 11 10.93 7.00 -8.86
N ARG A 12 12.07 6.36 -9.13
CA ARG A 12 13.11 6.15 -8.10
C ARG A 12 13.64 7.48 -7.57
N HIS A 13 13.82 8.45 -8.44
CA HIS A 13 14.30 9.76 -8.06
C HIS A 13 13.33 10.47 -7.13
N LEU A 14 12.03 10.38 -7.42
CA LEU A 14 10.99 10.95 -6.56
C LEU A 14 10.98 10.30 -5.18
N ILE A 15 11.15 8.96 -5.12
CA ILE A 15 11.21 8.24 -3.85
C ILE A 15 12.47 8.64 -3.08
N ASP A 16 13.62 8.64 -3.74
CA ASP A 16 14.92 8.94 -3.10
C ASP A 16 14.99 10.38 -2.58
N ASN A 17 14.22 11.28 -3.17
CA ASN A 17 14.17 12.67 -2.71
C ASN A 17 13.53 12.79 -1.32
N GLN A 18 12.63 11.90 -0.95
CA GLN A 18 11.97 11.91 0.35
C GLN A 18 11.56 10.47 0.73
N PRO A 19 12.56 9.61 0.98
CA PRO A 19 12.28 8.19 1.22
C PRO A 19 11.68 7.96 2.60
N GLU A 20 10.79 6.98 2.67
CA GLU A 20 10.20 6.50 3.92
C GLU A 20 10.25 4.97 3.88
N VAL A 21 10.66 4.36 4.97
CA VAL A 21 10.68 2.89 5.09
C VAL A 21 9.43 2.46 5.84
N ILE A 22 8.65 1.60 5.20
CA ILE A 22 7.47 1.01 5.83
C ILE A 22 7.60 -0.51 5.85
N SER A 23 6.99 -1.14 6.84
CA SER A 23 6.91 -2.61 6.95
C SER A 23 5.45 -3.01 6.86
N LEU A 24 5.08 -3.62 5.73
CA LEU A 24 3.71 -4.07 5.50
C LEU A 24 3.49 -5.42 6.16
N SER A 25 2.33 -5.58 6.77
CA SER A 25 1.85 -6.85 7.31
C SER A 25 0.65 -7.30 6.51
N ARG A 26 0.63 -8.59 6.19
CA ARG A 26 -0.44 -9.19 5.38
C ARG A 26 -1.05 -10.36 6.09
N ILE A 27 -2.38 -10.39 6.14
CA ILE A 27 -3.14 -11.52 6.66
C ILE A 27 -3.76 -12.24 5.47
N GLU A 28 -3.41 -13.51 5.29
CA GLU A 28 -3.99 -14.35 4.25
C GLU A 28 -5.17 -15.12 4.83
N LEU A 29 -6.27 -15.16 4.08
CA LEU A 29 -7.41 -15.98 4.41
C LEU A 29 -7.22 -17.37 3.83
N SER A 30 -7.51 -18.40 4.63
CA SER A 30 -7.45 -19.79 4.19
C SER A 30 -8.77 -20.47 4.46
N ASP A 31 -9.05 -21.55 3.71
CA ASP A 31 -10.22 -22.38 3.93
C ASP A 31 -10.08 -23.06 5.29
N ASP A 32 -11.11 -22.93 6.14
CA ASP A 32 -11.13 -23.54 7.47
C ASP A 32 -11.61 -25.01 7.46
N GLY A 33 -11.92 -25.56 6.28
CA GLY A 33 -12.41 -26.93 6.12
C GLY A 33 -13.90 -27.08 6.38
N ALA A 34 -14.58 -26.01 6.78
CA ALA A 34 -16.01 -26.01 7.10
C ALA A 34 -16.84 -25.12 6.19
N GLY A 35 -16.27 -24.73 5.04
CA GLY A 35 -16.95 -23.84 4.09
C GLY A 35 -16.77 -22.36 4.36
N GLY A 36 -15.99 -21.99 5.39
CA GLY A 36 -15.64 -20.61 5.71
C GLY A 36 -14.19 -20.32 5.45
N GLN A 37 -13.76 -19.12 5.82
CA GLN A 37 -12.37 -18.72 5.74
C GLN A 37 -11.87 -18.28 7.12
N ALA A 38 -10.66 -18.72 7.46
CA ALA A 38 -10.00 -18.34 8.69
C ALA A 38 -8.85 -17.39 8.38
N ALA A 39 -8.69 -16.35 9.19
CA ALA A 39 -7.55 -15.45 9.10
C ALA A 39 -6.32 -16.17 9.66
N GLY A 40 -5.23 -16.14 8.88
CA GLY A 40 -3.94 -16.66 9.32
C GLY A 40 -3.21 -15.67 10.23
N GLU A 41 -2.02 -16.06 10.67
CA GLU A 41 -1.14 -15.15 11.38
C GLU A 41 -0.66 -14.02 10.43
N PRO A 42 -0.53 -12.79 10.91
CA PRO A 42 0.04 -11.72 10.09
C PRO A 42 1.47 -12.05 9.66
N THR A 43 1.76 -11.86 8.39
CA THR A 43 3.09 -12.03 7.82
C THR A 43 3.71 -10.67 7.60
N ASP A 44 4.90 -10.44 8.16
CA ASP A 44 5.67 -9.24 7.91
C ASP A 44 6.41 -9.40 6.58
N LEU A 45 6.15 -8.50 5.65
CA LEU A 45 6.76 -8.54 4.32
C LEU A 45 8.17 -7.94 4.29
N GLY A 46 8.66 -7.47 5.45
CA GLY A 46 9.95 -6.81 5.54
C GLY A 46 9.91 -5.33 5.17
N PRO A 47 11.00 -4.61 5.42
CA PRO A 47 11.04 -3.18 5.14
C PRO A 47 11.10 -2.91 3.65
N GLN A 48 10.34 -1.92 3.20
CA GLN A 48 10.34 -1.46 1.82
C GLN A 48 10.41 0.07 1.80
N THR A 49 11.16 0.61 0.85
CA THR A 49 11.34 2.06 0.73
C THR A 49 10.33 2.62 -0.26
N VAL A 50 9.59 3.61 0.20
CA VAL A 50 8.52 4.26 -0.57
C VAL A 50 8.57 5.76 -0.32
N ARG A 51 7.72 6.51 -0.99
CA ARG A 51 7.44 7.91 -0.64
C ARG A 51 6.00 8.00 -0.15
N ILE A 52 5.80 8.65 0.99
CA ILE A 52 4.47 8.88 1.55
C ILE A 52 4.06 10.30 1.25
N ILE A 53 2.87 10.47 0.71
CA ILE A 53 2.31 11.77 0.36
C ILE A 53 0.98 11.92 1.10
N GLY A 54 0.84 13.02 1.84
CA GLY A 54 -0.44 13.34 2.47
C GLY A 54 -1.47 13.74 1.41
N ILE A 55 -2.69 13.31 1.58
CA ILE A 55 -3.80 13.64 0.68
C ILE A 55 -4.63 14.74 1.33
N LEU A 56 -4.82 15.84 0.60
CA LEU A 56 -5.69 16.93 1.04
C LEU A 56 -7.14 16.59 0.72
N GLY A 57 -8.06 17.06 1.57
CA GLY A 57 -9.47 16.77 1.44
C GLY A 57 -9.86 15.48 2.16
N THR A 58 -11.00 14.93 1.78
CA THR A 58 -11.54 13.73 2.43
C THR A 58 -12.03 12.72 1.39
N PRO A 59 -11.15 12.25 0.48
CA PRO A 59 -11.56 11.24 -0.48
C PRO A 59 -11.97 9.95 0.26
N ARG A 60 -13.03 9.31 -0.22
CA ARG A 60 -13.59 8.13 0.42
C ARG A 60 -13.44 6.92 -0.47
N ARG A 61 -13.17 5.79 0.15
CA ARG A 61 -13.09 4.49 -0.53
C ARG A 61 -13.89 3.46 0.24
N MET A 62 -14.38 2.47 -0.48
CA MET A 62 -15.01 1.31 0.13
C MET A 62 -13.97 0.20 0.26
N THR A 63 -13.85 -0.36 1.46
CA THR A 63 -12.98 -1.52 1.69
C THR A 63 -13.65 -2.78 1.14
N PRO A 64 -12.85 -3.88 0.91
CA PRO A 64 -13.44 -5.14 0.44
C PRO A 64 -14.50 -5.72 1.39
N ASP A 65 -14.41 -5.43 2.69
CA ASP A 65 -15.40 -5.88 3.67
C ASP A 65 -16.59 -4.91 3.84
N GLY A 66 -16.70 -3.92 2.95
CA GLY A 66 -17.86 -3.03 2.88
C GLY A 66 -17.82 -1.81 3.78
N ARG A 67 -16.69 -1.52 4.43
CA ARG A 67 -16.55 -0.29 5.23
C ARG A 67 -16.20 0.89 4.34
N GLU A 68 -16.75 2.06 4.65
CA GLU A 68 -16.35 3.32 4.03
C GLU A 68 -15.25 3.96 4.87
N VAL A 69 -14.13 4.33 4.25
CA VAL A 69 -12.98 4.93 4.93
C VAL A 69 -12.55 6.21 4.24
N ILE A 70 -11.93 7.10 4.99
CA ILE A 70 -11.35 8.32 4.47
C ILE A 70 -9.87 8.06 4.20
N VAL A 71 -9.45 8.26 2.95
CA VAL A 71 -8.06 8.11 2.54
C VAL A 71 -7.28 9.36 2.90
N ASN A 72 -6.17 9.21 3.61
CA ASN A 72 -5.35 10.36 4.01
C ASN A 72 -3.88 10.23 3.64
N LYS A 73 -3.44 9.09 3.12
CA LYS A 73 -2.06 8.88 2.67
C LYS A 73 -2.04 8.23 1.29
N SER A 74 -1.11 8.68 0.47
CA SER A 74 -0.77 8.02 -0.79
C SER A 74 0.64 7.45 -0.65
N VAL A 75 0.84 6.23 -1.12
CA VAL A 75 2.13 5.54 -1.10
C VAL A 75 2.63 5.42 -2.53
N LEU A 76 3.79 5.99 -2.82
CA LEU A 76 4.44 5.86 -4.13
C LEU A 76 5.60 4.89 -4.01
N GLY A 77 5.59 3.83 -4.80
CA GLY A 77 6.63 2.82 -4.81
C GLY A 77 7.09 2.45 -6.20
N MET A 78 8.17 1.67 -6.24
CA MET A 78 8.67 1.11 -7.48
C MET A 78 7.67 0.08 -8.04
N PRO A 79 7.79 -0.30 -9.32
CA PRO A 79 6.85 -1.25 -9.93
C PRO A 79 6.75 -2.59 -9.21
N ASP A 80 7.82 -3.03 -8.56
CA ASP A 80 7.90 -4.30 -7.86
C ASP A 80 7.54 -4.23 -6.37
N LEU A 81 7.04 -3.08 -5.91
CA LEU A 81 6.63 -2.95 -4.51
C LEU A 81 5.61 -4.03 -4.15
N ASP A 82 5.90 -4.79 -3.10
CA ASP A 82 5.00 -5.84 -2.62
C ASP A 82 3.95 -5.22 -1.69
N ILE A 83 2.83 -4.86 -2.27
CA ILE A 83 1.73 -4.21 -1.56
C ILE A 83 0.40 -4.69 -2.16
N ALA A 84 -0.57 -4.90 -1.30
CA ALA A 84 -1.91 -5.33 -1.72
C ALA A 84 -2.97 -4.68 -0.83
N VAL A 85 -4.20 -4.60 -1.35
CA VAL A 85 -5.34 -4.13 -0.58
C VAL A 85 -5.52 -5.02 0.66
N GLY A 86 -5.71 -4.38 1.81
CA GLY A 86 -5.81 -5.08 3.09
C GLY A 86 -4.52 -5.13 3.88
N ASP A 87 -3.37 -4.87 3.26
CA ASP A 87 -2.11 -4.78 3.99
C ASP A 87 -2.16 -3.62 4.99
N THR A 88 -1.45 -3.76 6.11
CA THR A 88 -1.36 -2.72 7.12
C THR A 88 0.09 -2.34 7.39
N PHE A 89 0.31 -1.12 7.81
CA PHE A 89 1.64 -0.66 8.19
C PHE A 89 1.56 0.46 9.23
N PRO A 90 2.53 0.51 10.16
CA PRO A 90 2.63 1.62 11.10
C PRO A 90 3.39 2.79 10.46
N LEU A 91 2.96 4.01 10.79
CA LEU A 91 3.64 5.22 10.36
C LEU A 91 3.36 6.33 11.38
N ALA A 92 4.42 6.90 11.97
CA ALA A 92 4.33 8.03 12.89
C ALA A 92 3.37 7.80 14.07
N GLY A 93 3.33 6.57 14.59
CA GLY A 93 2.48 6.21 15.74
C GLY A 93 1.06 5.83 15.41
N TYR A 94 0.70 5.79 14.13
CA TYR A 94 -0.62 5.36 13.67
C TYR A 94 -0.50 4.14 12.79
N ASP A 95 -1.55 3.33 12.77
CA ASP A 95 -1.64 2.20 11.84
C ASP A 95 -2.50 2.59 10.65
N TYR A 96 -2.06 2.17 9.46
CA TYR A 96 -2.76 2.44 8.21
C TYR A 96 -3.13 1.14 7.51
N GLU A 97 -4.25 1.15 6.82
CA GLU A 97 -4.71 0.04 5.99
C GLU A 97 -4.69 0.47 4.53
N VAL A 98 -4.11 -0.36 3.67
CA VAL A 98 -4.10 -0.14 2.22
C VAL A 98 -5.48 -0.46 1.68
N VAL A 99 -6.09 0.51 0.99
CA VAL A 99 -7.46 0.38 0.49
C VAL A 99 -7.55 0.43 -1.04
N MET A 100 -6.47 0.83 -1.71
CA MET A 100 -6.40 0.84 -3.17
C MET A 100 -4.95 0.65 -3.59
N VAL A 101 -4.73 -0.15 -4.63
CA VAL A 101 -3.41 -0.32 -5.26
C VAL A 101 -3.59 -0.22 -6.77
N SER A 102 -2.76 0.60 -7.40
CA SER A 102 -2.70 0.73 -8.85
C SER A 102 -1.27 0.56 -9.33
N ARG A 103 -1.07 -0.30 -10.33
CA ARG A 103 0.22 -0.50 -11.00
C ARG A 103 0.19 0.03 -12.44
N GLU A 104 -0.73 0.92 -12.71
CA GLU A 104 -0.79 1.65 -13.97
C GLU A 104 -0.55 3.13 -13.69
N PRO A 105 0.37 3.76 -14.41
CA PRO A 105 1.25 3.18 -15.43
C PRO A 105 2.29 2.21 -14.86
N THR A 106 2.87 1.37 -15.72
CA THR A 106 3.72 0.23 -15.32
C THR A 106 5.07 0.60 -14.69
N TRP A 107 5.42 1.86 -14.66
CA TRP A 107 6.69 2.32 -14.09
C TRP A 107 6.61 2.70 -12.61
N ARG A 108 5.47 2.52 -11.98
CA ARG A 108 5.30 2.85 -10.57
C ARG A 108 4.15 2.06 -9.95
N THR A 109 4.15 1.99 -8.63
CA THR A 109 3.01 1.52 -7.86
C THR A 109 2.49 2.69 -7.02
N ILE A 110 1.19 2.92 -7.06
CA ILE A 110 0.52 3.90 -6.20
C ILE A 110 -0.51 3.16 -5.37
N ALA A 111 -0.48 3.39 -4.06
CA ALA A 111 -1.48 2.86 -3.15
C ALA A 111 -2.10 4.01 -2.36
N GLU A 112 -3.33 3.83 -1.95
CA GLU A 112 -4.00 4.73 -1.02
C GLU A 112 -4.22 3.99 0.28
N ALA A 113 -4.02 4.71 1.39
CA ALA A 113 -4.16 4.14 2.72
C ALA A 113 -4.99 5.04 3.61
N ALA A 114 -5.75 4.40 4.50
CA ALA A 114 -6.58 5.07 5.49
C ALA A 114 -6.08 4.71 6.87
N GLU A 115 -6.21 5.65 7.81
CA GLU A 115 -5.88 5.35 9.20
C GLU A 115 -6.81 4.27 9.72
N HIS A 116 -6.22 3.25 10.32
CA HIS A 116 -6.92 2.09 10.84
C HIS A 116 -7.08 2.27 12.35
N ALA A 117 -8.31 2.40 12.78
CA ALA A 117 -8.62 2.61 14.19
C ALA A 117 -8.49 1.33 15.01
#